data_11f268986362d35adddb7b3ed3f5e269
#
_entry.id   11f268986362d35adddb7b3ed3f5e269
#
_cell.length_a   1.000
_cell.length_b   1.000
_cell.length_c   1.000
_cell.angle_alpha   90.00
_cell.angle_beta   90.00
_cell.angle_gamma   90.00
#
_symmetry.space_group_name_H-M   'P 1'
#
loop_
_entity.id
_entity.type
_entity.pdbx_description
1 polymer ?
#
loop_
_entity_poly.entity_id
_entity_poly.type
_entity_poly.pdbx_seq_one_letter_code
_entity_poly.pdbx_strand_id
1 'polypeptide(L)'
;MTNTVIKCNSVYKIFGANAKKMLHEANGNVDAKTFQDNGCIVGVNNASFEVVKGEMLVVMGLSGSGKSTLLRCISRLTDATSGKIYIDGQDLLSLNNKELIELRRNKMGMVFQSFALLPHKTVLENIAFPLQIKGIKTEDSINKAMEMVKLVGLDGRENYF
;
A
#
# COMPACT_ATOMS: atom_id res chain seq x y z
N MET A 1 5.68 -17.71 19.41
CA MET A 1 4.79 -17.37 18.28
C MET A 1 5.43 -16.18 17.56
N THR A 2 5.79 -16.35 16.30
CA THR A 2 6.34 -15.24 15.48
C THR A 2 5.26 -14.18 15.33
N ASN A 3 5.57 -12.95 15.77
CA ASN A 3 4.62 -11.83 15.71
C ASN A 3 4.64 -11.22 14.28
N THR A 4 4.21 -12.04 13.29
CA THR A 4 4.17 -11.66 11.88
C THR A 4 3.07 -10.62 11.66
N VAL A 5 3.44 -9.44 11.17
CA VAL A 5 2.51 -8.33 10.88
C VAL A 5 2.11 -8.27 9.41
N ILE A 6 3.00 -8.69 8.49
CA ILE A 6 2.71 -8.82 7.07
C ILE A 6 3.14 -10.20 6.61
N LYS A 7 2.27 -10.89 5.86
CA LYS A 7 2.61 -12.15 5.21
C LYS A 7 2.05 -12.16 3.79
N CYS A 8 2.92 -12.38 2.84
CA CYS A 8 2.59 -12.59 1.43
C CYS A 8 2.87 -14.04 1.07
N ASN A 9 1.89 -14.71 0.47
CA ASN A 9 2.02 -16.09 0.00
C ASN A 9 1.69 -16.14 -1.48
N SER A 10 2.69 -16.41 -2.32
CA SER A 10 2.57 -16.60 -3.76
C SER A 10 1.74 -15.49 -4.42
N VAL A 11 2.08 -14.23 -4.13
CA VAL A 11 1.36 -13.07 -4.65
C VAL A 11 1.75 -12.83 -6.10
N TYR A 12 0.75 -12.78 -6.97
CA TYR A 12 0.87 -12.42 -8.37
C TYR A 12 0.06 -11.16 -8.65
N LYS A 13 0.62 -10.25 -9.43
CA LYS A 13 -0.11 -9.16 -10.07
C LYS A 13 0.22 -9.10 -11.53
N ILE A 14 -0.77 -9.40 -12.34
CA ILE A 14 -0.69 -9.37 -13.80
C ILE A 14 -1.80 -8.45 -14.28
N PHE A 15 -1.47 -7.49 -15.11
CA PHE A 15 -2.40 -6.58 -15.74
C PHE A 15 -2.80 -7.14 -17.12
N GLY A 16 -4.07 -7.07 -17.47
CA GLY A 16 -4.62 -7.57 -18.72
C GLY A 16 -5.94 -8.31 -18.52
N ALA A 17 -6.78 -8.30 -19.53
CA ALA A 17 -8.13 -8.90 -19.45
C ALA A 17 -8.09 -10.41 -19.15
N ASN A 18 -7.11 -11.13 -19.69
CA ASN A 18 -6.97 -12.58 -19.57
C ASN A 18 -6.01 -13.02 -18.47
N ALA A 19 -5.51 -12.10 -17.64
CA ALA A 19 -4.45 -12.34 -16.67
C ALA A 19 -4.72 -13.53 -15.74
N LYS A 20 -5.93 -13.64 -15.16
CA LYS A 20 -6.29 -14.74 -14.24
C LYS A 20 -6.36 -16.09 -14.98
N LYS A 21 -6.92 -16.12 -16.18
CA LYS A 21 -7.03 -17.31 -17.00
C LYS A 21 -5.64 -17.83 -17.39
N MET A 22 -4.80 -16.96 -17.92
CA MET A 22 -3.43 -17.31 -18.31
C MET A 22 -2.60 -17.81 -17.12
N LEU A 23 -2.70 -17.17 -15.96
CA LEU A 23 -1.99 -17.59 -14.76
C LEU A 23 -2.44 -18.99 -14.31
N HIS A 24 -3.74 -19.28 -14.38
CA HIS A 24 -4.28 -20.59 -14.05
C HIS A 24 -3.80 -21.67 -15.03
N GLU A 25 -3.87 -21.42 -16.33
CA GLU A 25 -3.41 -22.34 -17.39
C GLU A 25 -1.90 -22.61 -17.31
N ALA A 26 -1.11 -21.61 -16.91
CA ALA A 26 0.33 -21.71 -16.69
C ALA A 26 0.69 -22.40 -15.36
N ASN A 27 -0.29 -22.78 -14.52
CA ASN A 27 -0.05 -23.31 -13.16
C ASN A 27 0.92 -22.47 -12.33
N GLY A 28 0.85 -21.14 -12.46
CA GLY A 28 1.74 -20.22 -11.76
C GLY A 28 3.14 -20.08 -12.38
N ASN A 29 3.45 -20.78 -13.44
CA ASN A 29 4.71 -20.62 -14.15
C ASN A 29 4.62 -19.46 -15.16
N VAL A 30 5.02 -18.28 -14.73
CA VAL A 30 4.85 -17.04 -15.48
C VAL A 30 6.10 -16.75 -16.33
N ASP A 31 5.97 -16.91 -17.64
CA ASP A 31 6.93 -16.40 -18.60
C ASP A 31 6.48 -14.99 -19.07
N ALA A 32 7.27 -13.97 -18.73
CA ALA A 32 6.92 -12.58 -18.96
C ALA A 32 6.69 -12.27 -20.43
N LYS A 33 7.45 -12.89 -21.34
CA LYS A 33 7.33 -12.69 -22.80
C LYS A 33 6.02 -13.26 -23.33
N THR A 34 5.70 -14.49 -22.97
CA THR A 34 4.43 -15.14 -23.35
C THR A 34 3.22 -14.32 -22.87
N PHE A 35 3.28 -13.80 -21.63
CA PHE A 35 2.21 -12.96 -21.11
C PHE A 35 2.10 -11.64 -21.87
N GLN A 36 3.23 -11.01 -22.21
CA GLN A 36 3.27 -9.75 -22.97
C GLN A 36 2.72 -9.93 -24.38
N ASP A 37 3.09 -11.00 -25.09
CA ASP A 37 2.62 -11.33 -26.43
C ASP A 37 1.09 -11.55 -26.45
N ASN A 38 0.49 -11.91 -25.33
CA ASN A 38 -0.96 -12.04 -25.12
C ASN A 38 -1.62 -10.81 -24.45
N GLY A 39 -0.97 -9.65 -24.49
CA GLY A 39 -1.52 -8.39 -23.98
C GLY A 39 -1.59 -8.28 -22.46
N CYS A 40 -0.79 -9.07 -21.75
CA CYS A 40 -0.68 -9.04 -20.29
C CYS A 40 0.68 -8.51 -19.84
N ILE A 41 0.70 -7.70 -18.78
CA ILE A 41 1.94 -7.18 -18.18
C ILE A 41 2.10 -7.78 -16.79
N VAL A 42 3.22 -8.44 -16.55
CA VAL A 42 3.56 -9.03 -15.26
C VAL A 42 4.15 -7.95 -14.35
N GLY A 43 3.39 -7.56 -13.33
CA GLY A 43 3.83 -6.56 -12.35
C GLY A 43 4.44 -7.18 -11.09
N VAL A 44 3.92 -8.33 -10.63
CA VAL A 44 4.47 -9.12 -9.51
C VAL A 44 4.37 -10.59 -9.88
N ASN A 45 5.46 -11.30 -9.71
CA ASN A 45 5.56 -12.72 -10.00
C ASN A 45 5.96 -13.50 -8.74
N ASN A 46 5.01 -14.26 -8.17
CA ASN A 46 5.21 -15.21 -7.07
C ASN A 46 5.94 -14.63 -5.85
N ALA A 47 5.53 -13.45 -5.39
CA ALA A 47 6.15 -12.84 -4.22
C ALA A 47 5.67 -13.53 -2.93
N SER A 48 6.62 -14.06 -2.16
CA SER A 48 6.36 -14.69 -0.86
C SER A 48 7.38 -14.23 0.16
N PHE A 49 6.91 -13.65 1.28
CA PHE A 49 7.74 -13.18 2.39
C PHE A 49 6.88 -12.91 3.63
N GLU A 50 7.55 -12.77 4.75
CA GLU A 50 6.93 -12.37 6.02
C GLU A 50 7.72 -11.19 6.60
N VAL A 51 7.01 -10.32 7.32
CA VAL A 51 7.58 -9.21 8.09
C VAL A 51 7.08 -9.33 9.52
N VAL A 52 7.98 -9.35 10.49
CA VAL A 52 7.62 -9.42 11.90
C VAL A 52 7.54 -8.02 12.51
N LYS A 53 6.88 -7.90 13.65
CA LYS A 53 6.73 -6.61 14.33
C LYS A 53 8.09 -5.97 14.65
N GLY A 54 8.26 -4.70 14.25
CA GLY A 54 9.49 -3.94 14.45
C GLY A 54 10.56 -4.18 13.38
N GLU A 55 10.32 -5.09 12.44
CA GLU A 55 11.24 -5.34 11.32
C GLU A 55 11.09 -4.28 10.23
N MET A 56 12.20 -3.96 9.57
CA MET A 56 12.25 -3.16 8.35
C MET A 56 12.59 -4.05 7.16
N LEU A 57 11.63 -4.27 6.27
CA LEU A 57 11.86 -4.96 4.99
C LEU A 57 12.15 -3.95 3.88
N VAL A 58 13.29 -4.11 3.21
CA VAL A 58 13.68 -3.27 2.06
C VAL A 58 13.48 -4.05 0.77
N VAL A 59 12.66 -3.48 -0.15
CA VAL A 59 12.42 -4.03 -1.49
C VAL A 59 13.21 -3.23 -2.51
N MET A 60 14.24 -3.84 -3.08
CA MET A 60 15.13 -3.22 -4.07
C MET A 60 14.98 -3.87 -5.45
N GLY A 61 15.40 -3.14 -6.48
CA GLY A 61 15.38 -3.61 -7.87
C GLY A 61 15.36 -2.43 -8.86
N LEU A 62 15.55 -2.73 -10.14
CA LEU A 62 15.56 -1.74 -11.21
C LEU A 62 14.20 -1.02 -11.36
N SER A 63 14.19 0.12 -12.06
CA SER A 63 12.93 0.77 -12.45
C SER A 63 12.07 -0.21 -13.26
N GLY A 64 10.76 -0.23 -13.02
CA GLY A 64 9.85 -1.15 -13.69
C GLY A 64 9.80 -2.58 -13.12
N SER A 65 10.64 -2.96 -12.13
CA SER A 65 10.67 -4.33 -11.58
C SER A 65 9.48 -4.71 -10.69
N GLY A 66 8.45 -3.87 -10.59
CA GLY A 66 7.21 -4.20 -9.87
C GLY A 66 7.17 -3.81 -8.39
N LYS A 67 8.20 -3.15 -7.81
CA LYS A 67 8.25 -2.75 -6.39
C LYS A 67 7.02 -1.97 -5.93
N SER A 68 6.69 -0.91 -6.64
CA SER A 68 5.51 -0.09 -6.34
C SER A 68 4.20 -0.86 -6.55
N THR A 69 4.17 -1.79 -7.50
CA THR A 69 3.02 -2.66 -7.73
C THR A 69 2.82 -3.60 -6.54
N LEU A 70 3.91 -4.20 -6.02
CA LEU A 70 3.85 -5.03 -4.83
C LEU A 70 3.32 -4.26 -3.61
N LEU A 71 3.85 -3.05 -3.35
CA LEU A 71 3.37 -2.19 -2.26
C LEU A 71 1.88 -1.83 -2.41
N ARG A 72 1.43 -1.56 -3.64
CA ARG A 72 0.00 -1.32 -3.92
C ARG A 72 -0.86 -2.57 -3.70
N CYS A 73 -0.33 -3.77 -3.94
CA CYS A 73 -1.04 -5.01 -3.62
C CYS A 73 -1.12 -5.22 -2.10
N ILE A 74 -0.03 -4.98 -1.35
CA ILE A 74 0.01 -5.12 0.12
C ILE A 74 -0.96 -4.14 0.80
N SER A 75 -1.13 -2.94 0.25
CA SER A 75 -2.12 -1.97 0.74
C SER A 75 -3.52 -2.15 0.11
N ARG A 76 -3.67 -3.11 -0.81
CA ARG A 76 -4.88 -3.36 -1.62
C ARG A 76 -5.37 -2.12 -2.38
N LEU A 77 -4.48 -1.14 -2.67
CA LEU A 77 -4.74 -0.08 -3.65
C LEU A 77 -4.89 -0.66 -5.06
N THR A 78 -4.37 -1.85 -5.27
CA THR A 78 -4.54 -2.66 -6.46
C THR A 78 -4.74 -4.10 -6.01
N ASP A 79 -5.81 -4.76 -6.44
CA ASP A 79 -6.03 -6.16 -6.09
C ASP A 79 -4.98 -7.06 -6.75
N ALA A 80 -4.47 -8.04 -6.01
CA ALA A 80 -3.62 -9.09 -6.55
C ALA A 80 -4.40 -9.95 -7.55
N THR A 81 -3.73 -10.49 -8.55
CA THR A 81 -4.33 -11.43 -9.50
C THR A 81 -4.53 -12.80 -8.85
N SER A 82 -3.58 -13.22 -8.01
CA SER A 82 -3.63 -14.47 -7.24
C SER A 82 -2.72 -14.36 -6.02
N GLY A 83 -2.79 -15.34 -5.12
CA GLY A 83 -2.04 -15.43 -3.88
C GLY A 83 -2.84 -14.93 -2.69
N LYS A 84 -2.17 -14.81 -1.54
CA LYS A 84 -2.78 -14.33 -0.29
C LYS A 84 -1.88 -13.30 0.38
N ILE A 85 -2.51 -12.30 0.97
CA ILE A 85 -1.85 -11.24 1.72
C ILE A 85 -2.54 -11.13 3.08
N TYR A 86 -1.77 -11.27 4.15
CA TYR A 86 -2.27 -11.14 5.51
C TYR A 86 -1.64 -9.91 6.18
N ILE A 87 -2.47 -9.16 6.88
CA ILE A 87 -2.06 -8.05 7.75
C ILE A 87 -2.55 -8.34 9.17
N ASP A 88 -1.65 -8.43 10.14
CA ASP A 88 -1.95 -8.85 11.50
C ASP A 88 -2.82 -10.12 11.56
N GLY A 89 -2.54 -11.09 10.70
CA GLY A 89 -3.26 -12.37 10.60
C GLY A 89 -4.59 -12.32 9.84
N GLN A 90 -5.07 -11.15 9.42
CA GLN A 90 -6.31 -11.01 8.64
C GLN A 90 -6.01 -11.14 7.14
N ASP A 91 -6.75 -11.98 6.42
CA ASP A 91 -6.65 -12.10 4.97
C ASP A 91 -7.19 -10.83 4.31
N LEU A 92 -6.27 -9.99 3.82
CA LEU A 92 -6.57 -8.70 3.22
C LEU A 92 -7.52 -8.81 2.02
N LEU A 93 -7.42 -9.88 1.24
CA LEU A 93 -8.18 -10.03 0.00
C LEU A 93 -9.63 -10.49 0.26
N SER A 94 -9.90 -11.07 1.43
CA SER A 94 -11.25 -11.49 1.85
C SER A 94 -12.07 -10.36 2.48
N LEU A 95 -11.44 -9.26 2.91
CA LEU A 95 -12.11 -8.16 3.59
C LEU A 95 -13.13 -7.46 2.68
N ASN A 96 -14.29 -7.14 3.24
CA ASN A 96 -15.24 -6.24 2.59
C ASN A 96 -14.77 -4.77 2.66
N ASN A 97 -15.47 -3.86 1.97
CA ASN A 97 -15.05 -2.45 1.90
C ASN A 97 -14.98 -1.75 3.26
N LYS A 98 -15.89 -2.06 4.19
CA LYS A 98 -15.90 -1.44 5.52
C LYS A 98 -14.69 -1.91 6.34
N GLU A 99 -14.45 -3.21 6.36
CA GLU A 99 -13.31 -3.82 7.03
C GLU A 99 -11.97 -3.31 6.47
N LEU A 100 -11.87 -3.19 5.14
CA LEU A 100 -10.69 -2.66 4.48
C LEU A 100 -10.41 -1.19 4.84
N ILE A 101 -11.46 -0.36 4.92
CA ILE A 101 -11.34 1.04 5.36
C ILE A 101 -10.84 1.08 6.81
N GLU A 102 -11.40 0.28 7.71
CA GLU A 102 -10.97 0.23 9.12
C GLU A 102 -9.53 -0.28 9.27
N LEU A 103 -9.16 -1.30 8.51
CA LEU A 103 -7.79 -1.81 8.53
C LEU A 103 -6.81 -0.74 8.04
N ARG A 104 -7.09 -0.06 6.93
CA ARG A 104 -6.24 1.03 6.41
C ARG A 104 -6.16 2.19 7.40
N ARG A 105 -7.29 2.59 7.98
CA ARG A 105 -7.36 3.71 8.94
C ARG A 105 -6.50 3.47 10.18
N ASN A 106 -6.47 2.23 10.67
CA ASN A 106 -5.88 1.91 11.97
C ASN A 106 -4.52 1.22 11.90
N LYS A 107 -4.22 0.51 10.80
CA LYS A 107 -3.06 -0.39 10.69
C LYS A 107 -2.07 -0.01 9.60
N MET A 108 -2.45 0.86 8.66
CA MET A 108 -1.60 1.20 7.53
C MET A 108 -1.30 2.69 7.48
N GLY A 109 -0.06 3.02 7.14
CA GLY A 109 0.36 4.34 6.68
C GLY A 109 1.14 4.18 5.38
N MET A 110 1.01 5.13 4.46
CA MET A 110 1.77 5.12 3.21
C MET A 110 2.38 6.48 2.98
N VAL A 111 3.69 6.50 2.76
CA VAL A 111 4.40 7.68 2.28
C VAL A 111 4.51 7.57 0.76
N PHE A 112 3.98 8.56 0.06
CA PHE A 112 4.01 8.60 -1.40
C PHE A 112 5.23 9.38 -1.88
N GLN A 113 5.77 8.98 -3.01
CA GLN A 113 6.88 9.66 -3.66
C GLN A 113 6.44 11.03 -4.23
N SER A 114 5.17 11.16 -4.63
CA SER A 114 4.59 12.38 -5.21
C SER A 114 3.06 12.35 -5.11
N PHE A 115 2.41 13.50 -5.34
CA PHE A 115 0.95 13.65 -5.48
C PHE A 115 0.11 13.23 -4.25
N ALA A 116 0.65 13.32 -3.04
CA ALA A 116 -0.06 12.92 -1.83
C ALA A 116 -0.70 14.09 -1.08
N LEU A 117 -0.51 15.32 -1.52
CA LEU A 117 -1.07 16.51 -0.90
C LEU A 117 -2.39 16.91 -1.57
N LEU A 118 -3.30 17.43 -0.77
CA LEU A 118 -4.55 18.04 -1.24
C LEU A 118 -4.25 19.52 -1.57
N PRO A 119 -4.26 19.93 -2.86
CA PRO A 119 -3.77 21.24 -3.28
C PRO A 119 -4.64 22.42 -2.82
N HIS A 120 -5.87 22.13 -2.40
CA HIS A 120 -6.81 23.10 -1.84
C HIS A 120 -6.72 23.24 -0.31
N LYS A 121 -5.77 22.55 0.32
CA LYS A 121 -5.50 22.57 1.76
C LYS A 121 -4.12 23.12 2.03
N THR A 122 -4.01 23.85 3.15
CA THR A 122 -2.71 24.33 3.64
C THR A 122 -1.82 23.19 4.13
N VAL A 123 -0.56 23.47 4.40
CA VAL A 123 0.39 22.52 5.02
C VAL A 123 -0.21 21.92 6.30
N LEU A 124 -0.70 22.79 7.19
CA LEU A 124 -1.28 22.34 8.48
C LEU A 124 -2.51 21.45 8.28
N GLU A 125 -3.40 21.84 7.37
CA GLU A 125 -4.61 21.08 7.06
C GLU A 125 -4.28 19.72 6.41
N ASN A 126 -3.28 19.64 5.54
CA ASN A 126 -2.81 18.40 4.96
C ASN A 126 -2.26 17.44 6.01
N ILE A 127 -1.52 17.96 7.00
CA ILE A 127 -0.97 17.15 8.10
C ILE A 127 -2.07 16.70 9.06
N ALA A 128 -3.06 17.57 9.34
CA ALA A 128 -4.19 17.24 10.21
C ALA A 128 -5.19 16.27 9.58
N PHE A 129 -5.32 16.26 8.27
CA PHE A 129 -6.34 15.51 7.53
C PHE A 129 -6.39 14.00 7.84
N PRO A 130 -5.29 13.25 7.88
CA PRO A 130 -5.32 11.83 8.26
C PRO A 130 -5.86 11.58 9.68
N LEU A 131 -5.63 12.50 10.61
CA LEU A 131 -6.13 12.40 11.98
C LEU A 131 -7.64 12.64 12.04
N GLN A 132 -8.14 13.60 11.24
CA GLN A 132 -9.57 13.87 11.10
C GLN A 132 -10.32 12.67 10.49
N ILE A 133 -9.74 12.02 9.46
CA ILE A 133 -10.30 10.78 8.89
C ILE A 133 -10.39 9.66 9.95
N LYS A 134 -9.45 9.63 10.91
CA LYS A 134 -9.51 8.70 12.06
C LYS A 134 -10.59 9.05 13.09
N GLY A 135 -11.31 10.17 12.90
CA GLY A 135 -12.35 10.62 13.83
C GLY A 135 -11.81 11.42 15.02
N ILE A 136 -10.55 11.84 15.00
CA ILE A 136 -9.98 12.73 16.01
C ILE A 136 -10.59 14.12 15.83
N LYS A 137 -10.98 14.76 16.93
CA LYS A 137 -11.56 16.11 16.92
C LYS A 137 -10.63 17.09 16.19
N THR A 138 -11.22 18.07 15.52
CA THR A 138 -10.47 19.03 14.71
C THR A 138 -9.40 19.76 15.51
N GLU A 139 -9.72 20.22 16.71
CA GLU A 139 -8.78 20.94 17.59
C GLU A 139 -7.57 20.06 17.94
N ASP A 140 -7.79 18.81 18.39
CA ASP A 140 -6.72 17.87 18.73
C ASP A 140 -5.88 17.51 17.50
N SER A 141 -6.52 17.41 16.32
CA SER A 141 -5.85 17.14 15.06
C SER A 141 -4.92 18.28 14.65
N ILE A 142 -5.36 19.53 14.81
CA ILE A 142 -4.57 20.71 14.53
C ILE A 142 -3.39 20.83 15.49
N ASN A 143 -3.61 20.64 16.79
CA ASN A 143 -2.53 20.68 17.79
C ASN A 143 -1.43 19.66 17.48
N LYS A 144 -1.79 18.41 17.18
CA LYS A 144 -0.84 17.37 16.76
C LYS A 144 -0.15 17.70 15.44
N ALA A 145 -0.87 18.29 14.49
CA ALA A 145 -0.29 18.73 13.23
C ALA A 145 0.75 19.83 13.43
N MET A 146 0.50 20.79 14.32
CA MET A 146 1.47 21.83 14.68
C MET A 146 2.74 21.26 15.31
N GLU A 147 2.62 20.23 16.16
CA GLU A 147 3.81 19.53 16.69
C GLU A 147 4.64 18.90 15.58
N MET A 148 4.00 18.32 14.57
CA MET A 148 4.69 17.72 13.42
C MET A 148 5.34 18.78 12.51
N VAL A 149 4.69 19.92 12.29
CA VAL A 149 5.25 21.08 11.58
C VAL A 149 6.58 21.50 12.20
N LYS A 150 6.60 21.65 13.54
CA LYS A 150 7.82 21.99 14.29
C LYS A 150 8.89 20.89 14.16
N LEU A 151 8.49 19.64 14.31
CA LEU A 151 9.40 18.50 14.26
C LEU A 151 10.18 18.43 12.93
N VAL A 152 9.54 18.81 11.82
CA VAL A 152 10.14 18.76 10.47
C VAL A 152 10.72 20.10 10.02
N GLY A 153 10.75 21.14 10.88
CA GLY A 153 11.32 22.45 10.59
C GLY A 153 10.53 23.28 9.57
N LEU A 154 9.20 23.14 9.56
CA LEU A 154 8.29 23.92 8.70
C LEU A 154 7.60 25.06 9.46
N ASP A 155 8.14 25.50 10.60
CA ASP A 155 7.61 26.62 11.36
C ASP A 155 7.45 27.87 10.48
N GLY A 156 6.30 28.56 10.60
CA GLY A 156 5.95 29.73 9.80
C GLY A 156 5.42 29.42 8.40
N ARG A 157 5.30 28.14 8.02
CA ARG A 157 4.76 27.70 6.74
C ARG A 157 3.40 27.00 6.84
N GLU A 158 2.78 27.04 8.01
CA GLU A 158 1.54 26.31 8.33
C GLU A 158 0.39 26.64 7.38
N ASN A 159 0.33 27.90 6.95
CA ASN A 159 -0.73 28.44 6.10
C ASN A 159 -0.38 28.44 4.59
N TYR A 160 0.77 27.90 4.20
CA TYR A 160 1.12 27.78 2.79
C TYR A 160 0.34 26.65 2.13
N PHE A 161 0.08 26.77 0.82
CA PHE A 161 -0.58 25.77 -0.02
C PHE A 161 0.43 24.94 -0.81
#